data_1d48913129862a571315611d14e5eac0
#
_entry.id   1d48913129862a571315611d14e5eac0
#
_cell.length_a   1.000
_cell.length_b   1.000
_cell.length_c   1.000
_cell.angle_alpha   90.00
_cell.angle_beta   90.00
_cell.angle_gamma   90.00
#
_symmetry.space_group_name_H-M   'P 1'
#
loop_
_entity.id
_entity.type
_entity.pdbx_description
1 polymer ?
#
loop_
_entity_poly.entity_id
_entity_poly.type
_entity_poly.pdbx_seq_one_letter_code
_entity_poly.pdbx_strand_id
1 'polypeptide(L)'
;MKQLQFANLIILSVFLAFTGCGKIDDNENTADIAVTNTYIQSAVQDFLGNDKSVFCLTSPGMCPGHFDVSPGQLTKLCKCKMLLYFDWQEAIEKSMVRVKRQGVKFYAVSALPGMCLPSSYLQTCRDTFKALLKAYPAEKDNLTKKMVEIEQRLTILEKQIGEKITQAKLKGEKVVCSRHQELFAKSLGFDVVATFTGVDTESISNIQQSIDKAKGQTITFVIANKQEGTALAKALADRLGAKVIVFSNFPETNFDELISTNLNQLLEATE
;
A
#
# COMPACT_ATOMS: atom_id res chain seq x y z
N MET A 1 1.68 -78.42 -35.89
CA MET A 1 2.35 -78.08 -34.64
C MET A 1 3.36 -77.00 -34.90
N LYS A 2 2.91 -75.74 -35.05
CA LYS A 2 3.73 -74.53 -35.16
C LYS A 2 2.80 -73.30 -34.98
N GLN A 3 2.25 -73.07 -33.82
CA GLN A 3 1.48 -71.82 -33.52
C GLN A 3 1.32 -71.65 -32.02
N LEU A 4 2.37 -71.74 -31.21
CA LEU A 4 2.24 -71.43 -29.77
C LEU A 4 3.50 -70.85 -29.17
N GLN A 5 4.22 -70.00 -29.86
CA GLN A 5 5.41 -69.30 -29.31
C GLN A 5 5.52 -67.81 -29.52
N PHE A 6 4.45 -67.13 -29.91
CA PHE A 6 4.49 -65.66 -30.11
C PHE A 6 3.65 -64.83 -29.14
N ALA A 7 3.07 -65.44 -28.07
CA ALA A 7 2.16 -64.69 -27.16
C ALA A 7 2.80 -64.22 -25.85
N ASN A 8 4.09 -64.44 -25.57
CA ASN A 8 4.70 -64.13 -24.26
C ASN A 8 5.76 -63.01 -24.28
N LEU A 9 5.85 -62.16 -25.33
CA LEU A 9 6.90 -61.13 -25.38
C LEU A 9 6.34 -59.68 -25.44
N ILE A 10 5.05 -59.46 -25.20
CA ILE A 10 4.44 -58.12 -25.26
C ILE A 10 3.98 -57.60 -23.88
N ILE A 11 4.05 -58.35 -22.80
CA ILE A 11 3.54 -57.93 -21.47
C ILE A 11 4.63 -57.38 -20.54
N LEU A 12 5.90 -57.29 -20.95
CA LEU A 12 7.00 -56.83 -20.06
C LEU A 12 7.51 -55.41 -20.38
N SER A 13 6.84 -54.61 -21.23
CA SER A 13 7.31 -53.27 -21.59
C SER A 13 6.39 -52.10 -21.19
N VAL A 14 5.39 -52.30 -20.34
CA VAL A 14 4.44 -51.20 -19.90
C VAL A 14 4.61 -50.79 -18.42
N PHE A 15 5.59 -51.31 -17.67
CA PHE A 15 5.70 -51.04 -16.22
C PHE A 15 6.86 -50.11 -15.81
N LEU A 16 7.44 -49.32 -16.73
CA LEU A 16 8.59 -48.44 -16.43
C LEU A 16 8.40 -46.98 -16.83
N ALA A 17 7.21 -46.40 -16.63
CA ALA A 17 6.98 -44.99 -16.93
C ALA A 17 6.07 -44.28 -15.93
N PHE A 18 6.14 -44.55 -14.63
CA PHE A 18 5.46 -43.78 -13.62
C PHE A 18 6.31 -43.62 -12.33
N THR A 19 7.56 -43.19 -12.46
CA THR A 19 8.32 -42.64 -11.33
C THR A 19 8.86 -41.25 -11.68
N GLY A 20 7.98 -40.40 -12.20
CA GLY A 20 8.18 -38.98 -12.30
C GLY A 20 7.45 -38.30 -11.16
N CYS A 21 7.75 -38.64 -9.89
CA CYS A 21 7.49 -37.74 -8.78
C CYS A 21 8.49 -36.62 -8.92
N GLY A 22 8.13 -35.58 -9.68
CA GLY A 22 8.79 -34.30 -9.62
C GLY A 22 8.76 -33.88 -8.15
N LYS A 23 9.92 -33.85 -7.50
CA LYS A 23 10.10 -33.08 -6.28
C LYS A 23 9.58 -31.67 -6.63
N ILE A 24 8.46 -31.29 -6.07
CA ILE A 24 8.09 -29.88 -5.95
C ILE A 24 9.26 -29.30 -5.15
N ASP A 25 10.07 -28.48 -5.79
CA ASP A 25 11.09 -27.72 -5.10
C ASP A 25 10.35 -26.83 -4.08
N ASP A 26 10.31 -27.27 -2.83
CA ASP A 26 9.81 -26.52 -1.66
C ASP A 26 10.74 -25.35 -1.30
N ASN A 27 11.53 -24.87 -2.26
CA ASN A 27 12.37 -23.69 -2.15
C ASN A 27 11.64 -22.42 -2.63
N GLU A 28 10.32 -22.37 -2.54
CA GLU A 28 9.63 -21.09 -2.50
C GLU A 28 10.03 -20.39 -1.18
N ASN A 29 10.77 -19.31 -1.33
CA ASN A 29 11.17 -18.41 -0.26
C ASN A 29 9.90 -17.97 0.51
N THR A 30 9.49 -18.77 1.51
CA THR A 30 8.22 -18.55 2.22
C THR A 30 8.40 -17.36 3.12
N ALA A 31 7.67 -16.28 2.85
CA ALA A 31 7.69 -15.09 3.68
C ALA A 31 7.18 -15.42 5.09
N ASP A 32 7.95 -15.05 6.11
CA ASP A 32 7.52 -15.17 7.52
C ASP A 32 6.43 -14.15 7.89
N ILE A 33 6.39 -13.03 7.19
CA ILE A 33 5.54 -11.88 7.48
C ILE A 33 4.63 -11.61 6.29
N ALA A 34 3.34 -11.51 6.57
CA ALA A 34 2.36 -11.01 5.62
C ALA A 34 1.85 -9.61 6.04
N VAL A 35 1.49 -8.81 5.04
CA VAL A 35 0.89 -7.49 5.24
C VAL A 35 -0.29 -7.31 4.29
N THR A 36 -1.25 -6.48 4.65
CA THR A 36 -2.42 -6.24 3.79
C THR A 36 -2.15 -5.28 2.65
N ASN A 37 -1.13 -4.42 2.76
CA ASN A 37 -0.87 -3.38 1.77
C ASN A 37 0.60 -2.94 1.74
N THR A 38 0.98 -2.20 0.70
CA THR A 38 2.35 -1.74 0.48
C THR A 38 2.82 -0.67 1.46
N TYR A 39 1.91 0.04 2.12
CA TYR A 39 2.26 1.03 3.14
C TYR A 39 2.80 0.35 4.40
N ILE A 40 2.14 -0.71 4.88
CA ILE A 40 2.65 -1.54 5.98
C ILE A 40 3.88 -2.33 5.53
N GLN A 41 3.92 -2.79 4.27
CA GLN A 41 5.11 -3.46 3.72
C GLN A 41 6.34 -2.57 3.81
N SER A 42 6.22 -1.30 3.41
CA SER A 42 7.30 -0.31 3.53
C SER A 42 7.78 -0.18 4.98
N ALA A 43 6.85 -0.11 5.95
CA ALA A 43 7.21 -0.02 7.36
C ALA A 43 7.94 -1.29 7.86
N VAL A 44 7.53 -2.49 7.42
CA VAL A 44 8.25 -3.74 7.77
C VAL A 44 9.64 -3.74 7.15
N GLN A 45 9.79 -3.30 5.89
CA GLN A 45 11.08 -3.24 5.19
C GLN A 45 12.03 -2.20 5.79
N ASP A 46 11.54 -1.11 6.36
CA ASP A 46 12.35 -0.15 7.11
C ASP A 46 13.08 -0.80 8.30
N PHE A 47 12.48 -1.81 8.94
CA PHE A 47 13.11 -2.55 10.05
C PHE A 47 14.00 -3.69 9.59
N LEU A 48 13.54 -4.47 8.59
CA LEU A 48 14.14 -5.76 8.24
C LEU A 48 14.97 -5.73 6.96
N GLY A 49 14.94 -4.61 6.22
CA GLY A 49 15.57 -4.48 4.89
C GLY A 49 14.76 -5.16 3.78
N ASN A 50 15.14 -4.88 2.54
CA ASN A 50 14.47 -5.41 1.35
C ASN A 50 14.80 -6.89 1.08
N ASP A 51 15.85 -7.44 1.70
CA ASP A 51 16.26 -8.84 1.54
C ASP A 51 15.30 -9.81 2.23
N LYS A 52 14.50 -9.34 3.18
CA LYS A 52 13.47 -10.14 3.83
C LYS A 52 12.21 -10.18 2.98
N SER A 53 11.81 -11.39 2.60
CA SER A 53 10.56 -11.60 1.88
C SER A 53 9.36 -11.23 2.75
N VAL A 54 8.55 -10.29 2.29
CA VAL A 54 7.28 -9.88 2.90
C VAL A 54 6.16 -10.17 1.92
N PHE A 55 5.17 -10.96 2.34
CA PHE A 55 4.04 -11.29 1.51
C PHE A 55 2.97 -10.18 1.60
N CYS A 56 2.86 -9.35 0.58
CA CYS A 56 1.82 -8.32 0.49
C CYS A 56 0.57 -8.88 -0.19
N LEU A 57 -0.60 -8.69 0.45
CA LEU A 57 -1.88 -9.18 -0.09
C LEU A 57 -2.40 -8.32 -1.24
N THR A 58 -2.20 -7.01 -1.20
CA THR A 58 -2.59 -6.12 -2.32
C THR A 58 -1.42 -5.83 -3.25
N SER A 59 -1.72 -5.64 -4.52
CA SER A 59 -0.75 -5.14 -5.49
C SER A 59 -0.34 -3.70 -5.20
N PRO A 60 0.87 -3.26 -5.59
CA PRO A 60 1.30 -1.87 -5.46
C PRO A 60 0.27 -0.88 -6.02
N GLY A 61 0.02 0.20 -5.29
CA GLY A 61 -0.91 1.26 -5.72
C GLY A 61 -2.40 0.95 -5.58
N MET A 62 -2.79 -0.25 -5.14
CA MET A 62 -4.19 -0.58 -4.88
C MET A 62 -4.66 -0.10 -3.51
N CYS A 63 -5.94 0.32 -3.43
CA CYS A 63 -6.60 0.60 -2.17
C CYS A 63 -6.85 -0.72 -1.40
N PRO A 64 -6.37 -0.87 -0.16
CA PRO A 64 -6.57 -2.08 0.62
C PRO A 64 -8.01 -2.27 1.15
N GLY A 65 -8.93 -1.35 0.85
CA GLY A 65 -10.36 -1.47 1.18
C GLY A 65 -11.18 -2.27 0.16
N HIS A 66 -10.63 -2.53 -1.03
CA HIS A 66 -11.36 -3.10 -2.17
C HIS A 66 -10.67 -4.33 -2.75
N PHE A 67 -10.15 -5.23 -1.91
CA PHE A 67 -9.59 -6.48 -2.40
C PHE A 67 -10.15 -7.69 -1.66
N ASP A 68 -10.32 -8.78 -2.41
CA ASP A 68 -10.65 -10.09 -1.89
C ASP A 68 -9.41 -10.99 -1.86
N VAL A 69 -9.28 -11.76 -0.79
CA VAL A 69 -8.15 -12.68 -0.65
C VAL A 69 -8.43 -13.96 -1.40
N SER A 70 -7.64 -14.24 -2.44
CA SER A 70 -7.77 -15.46 -3.23
C SER A 70 -7.40 -16.73 -2.45
N PRO A 71 -7.89 -17.92 -2.85
CA PRO A 71 -7.49 -19.20 -2.23
C PRO A 71 -5.98 -19.43 -2.21
N GLY A 72 -5.27 -19.03 -3.27
CA GLY A 72 -3.81 -19.13 -3.34
C GLY A 72 -3.11 -18.23 -2.31
N GLN A 73 -3.60 -16.99 -2.14
CA GLN A 73 -3.11 -16.08 -1.11
C GLN A 73 -3.37 -16.62 0.31
N LEU A 74 -4.56 -17.20 0.56
CA LEU A 74 -4.85 -17.85 1.85
C LEU A 74 -3.88 -18.99 2.15
N THR A 75 -3.52 -19.79 1.15
CA THR A 75 -2.55 -20.89 1.31
C THR A 75 -1.15 -20.36 1.66
N LYS A 76 -0.70 -19.27 0.99
CA LYS A 76 0.58 -18.63 1.31
C LYS A 76 0.54 -18.00 2.71
N LEU A 77 -0.55 -17.31 3.05
CA LEU A 77 -0.73 -16.67 4.35
C LEU A 77 -0.69 -17.68 5.51
N CYS A 78 -1.23 -18.88 5.33
CA CYS A 78 -1.15 -19.96 6.33
C CYS A 78 0.28 -20.43 6.65
N LYS A 79 1.25 -20.13 5.78
CA LYS A 79 2.68 -20.43 6.00
C LYS A 79 3.41 -19.29 6.74
N CYS A 80 2.81 -18.10 6.86
CA CYS A 80 3.39 -16.96 7.54
C CYS A 80 3.27 -17.11 9.07
N LYS A 81 4.16 -16.44 9.81
CA LYS A 81 4.10 -16.35 11.30
C LYS A 81 3.12 -15.28 11.75
N MET A 82 3.00 -14.20 10.97
CA MET A 82 2.18 -13.04 11.33
C MET A 82 1.59 -12.35 10.11
N LEU A 83 0.47 -11.64 10.34
CA LEU A 83 -0.16 -10.71 9.42
C LEU A 83 -0.32 -9.36 10.10
N LEU A 84 0.18 -8.28 9.46
CA LEU A 84 -0.12 -6.92 9.85
C LEU A 84 -1.20 -6.36 8.92
N TYR A 85 -2.17 -5.65 9.50
CA TYR A 85 -3.31 -5.08 8.79
C TYR A 85 -3.72 -3.76 9.43
N PHE A 86 -4.37 -2.87 8.68
CA PHE A 86 -4.87 -1.63 9.26
C PHE A 86 -6.06 -1.89 10.20
N ASP A 87 -6.15 -1.13 11.29
CA ASP A 87 -7.17 -1.25 12.34
C ASP A 87 -8.60 -1.19 11.78
N TRP A 88 -8.87 -0.38 10.75
CA TRP A 88 -10.18 -0.32 10.08
C TRP A 88 -10.51 -1.55 9.22
N GLN A 89 -9.54 -2.45 8.98
CA GLN A 89 -9.72 -3.70 8.24
C GLN A 89 -10.14 -4.89 9.13
N GLU A 90 -10.82 -4.66 10.24
CA GLU A 90 -11.26 -5.75 11.16
C GLU A 90 -12.05 -6.87 10.49
N ALA A 91 -12.76 -6.58 9.39
CA ALA A 91 -13.45 -7.59 8.59
C ALA A 91 -12.49 -8.66 8.04
N ILE A 92 -11.25 -8.29 7.70
CA ILE A 92 -10.21 -9.24 7.26
C ILE A 92 -9.89 -10.21 8.40
N GLU A 93 -9.68 -9.71 9.60
CA GLU A 93 -9.40 -10.54 10.77
C GLU A 93 -10.53 -11.54 11.05
N LYS A 94 -11.78 -11.08 10.95
CA LYS A 94 -12.96 -11.92 11.18
C LYS A 94 -13.15 -12.98 10.08
N SER A 95 -12.82 -12.67 8.83
CA SER A 95 -12.95 -13.60 7.69
C SER A 95 -11.86 -14.68 7.68
N MET A 96 -10.72 -14.46 8.33
CA MET A 96 -9.55 -15.34 8.27
C MET A 96 -9.43 -16.32 9.45
N VAL A 97 -10.55 -16.83 9.98
CA VAL A 97 -10.56 -17.80 11.10
C VAL A 97 -9.69 -19.02 10.81
N ARG A 98 -9.69 -19.52 9.56
CA ARG A 98 -8.85 -20.67 9.14
C ARG A 98 -7.36 -20.35 9.30
N VAL A 99 -6.93 -19.16 8.90
CA VAL A 99 -5.54 -18.71 8.99
C VAL A 99 -5.09 -18.61 10.45
N LYS A 100 -5.93 -18.05 11.31
CA LYS A 100 -5.69 -18.00 12.77
C LYS A 100 -5.52 -19.39 13.38
N ARG A 101 -6.34 -20.37 12.95
CA ARG A 101 -6.23 -21.78 13.42
C ARG A 101 -4.91 -22.43 13.01
N GLN A 102 -4.22 -21.95 11.98
CA GLN A 102 -2.89 -22.40 11.59
C GLN A 102 -1.76 -21.74 12.41
N GLY A 103 -2.10 -20.91 13.40
CA GLY A 103 -1.14 -20.28 14.29
C GLY A 103 -0.62 -18.91 13.83
N VAL A 104 -1.08 -18.38 12.71
CA VAL A 104 -0.71 -17.03 12.23
C VAL A 104 -1.24 -15.99 13.21
N LYS A 105 -0.36 -15.11 13.70
CA LYS A 105 -0.71 -14.04 14.63
C LYS A 105 -1.10 -12.77 13.86
N PHE A 106 -2.18 -12.12 14.30
CA PHE A 106 -2.73 -10.93 13.66
C PHE A 106 -2.41 -9.69 14.50
N TYR A 107 -1.85 -8.65 13.84
CA TYR A 107 -1.50 -7.39 14.49
C TYR A 107 -2.13 -6.22 13.75
N ALA A 108 -3.01 -5.51 14.44
CA ALA A 108 -3.56 -4.27 13.94
C ALA A 108 -2.51 -3.16 14.00
N VAL A 109 -2.46 -2.35 12.96
CA VAL A 109 -1.60 -1.18 12.80
C VAL A 109 -2.51 0.02 12.61
N SER A 110 -2.25 1.10 13.32
CA SER A 110 -3.07 2.32 13.24
C SER A 110 -2.91 3.00 11.87
N ALA A 111 -4.04 3.22 11.21
CA ALA A 111 -4.11 4.00 9.99
C ALA A 111 -4.52 5.44 10.33
N LEU A 112 -3.56 6.29 10.66
CA LEU A 112 -3.85 7.69 10.91
C LEU A 112 -4.25 8.41 9.63
N PRO A 113 -5.15 9.41 9.70
CA PRO A 113 -5.46 10.29 8.59
C PRO A 113 -4.19 10.96 8.03
N GLY A 114 -4.18 11.26 6.71
CA GLY A 114 -3.02 11.89 6.08
C GLY A 114 -1.87 10.92 5.84
N MET A 115 -2.11 9.86 5.08
CA MET A 115 -1.13 8.79 4.80
C MET A 115 0.17 9.28 4.16
N CYS A 116 0.18 10.46 3.52
CA CYS A 116 1.40 11.09 3.00
C CYS A 116 2.15 11.94 4.04
N LEU A 117 1.68 12.02 5.28
CA LEU A 117 2.39 12.75 6.33
C LEU A 117 3.47 11.86 6.97
N PRO A 118 4.72 12.35 7.11
CA PRO A 118 5.77 11.62 7.82
C PRO A 118 5.36 11.20 9.25
N SER A 119 4.58 12.04 9.95
CA SER A 119 4.06 11.73 11.29
C SER A 119 3.05 10.56 11.30
N SER A 120 2.19 10.44 10.29
CA SER A 120 1.26 9.31 10.17
C SER A 120 2.00 8.03 9.84
N TYR A 121 2.99 8.08 8.96
CA TYR A 121 3.84 6.93 8.66
C TYR A 121 4.68 6.49 9.86
N LEU A 122 5.20 7.44 10.65
CA LEU A 122 5.91 7.14 11.88
C LEU A 122 5.06 6.35 12.88
N GLN A 123 3.76 6.67 12.98
CA GLN A 123 2.86 5.88 13.85
C GLN A 123 2.71 4.44 13.33
N THR A 124 2.58 4.24 12.02
CA THR A 124 2.60 2.91 11.40
C THR A 124 3.90 2.16 11.72
N CYS A 125 5.06 2.82 11.64
CA CYS A 125 6.34 2.23 12.02
C CYS A 125 6.37 1.86 13.50
N ARG A 126 5.84 2.69 14.41
CA ARG A 126 5.77 2.39 15.86
C ARG A 126 4.92 1.15 16.17
N ASP A 127 3.80 0.98 15.49
CA ASP A 127 2.94 -0.19 15.70
C ASP A 127 3.57 -1.44 15.07
N THR A 128 4.19 -1.31 13.88
CA THR A 128 4.99 -2.36 13.26
C THR A 128 6.14 -2.80 14.17
N PHE A 129 6.87 -1.86 14.77
CA PHE A 129 7.93 -2.15 15.75
C PHE A 129 7.41 -3.00 16.92
N LYS A 130 6.26 -2.62 17.52
CA LYS A 130 5.64 -3.39 18.61
C LYS A 130 5.27 -4.82 18.18
N ALA A 131 4.76 -4.99 16.97
CA ALA A 131 4.42 -6.29 16.41
C ALA A 131 5.67 -7.15 16.17
N LEU A 132 6.73 -6.55 15.59
CA LEU A 132 8.00 -7.22 15.35
C LEU A 132 8.70 -7.63 16.65
N LEU A 133 8.69 -6.79 17.69
CA LEU A 133 9.24 -7.13 19.01
C LEU A 133 8.56 -8.37 19.62
N LYS A 134 7.23 -8.51 19.45
CA LYS A 134 6.50 -9.68 19.93
C LYS A 134 6.84 -10.95 19.15
N ALA A 135 7.10 -10.82 17.84
CA ALA A 135 7.41 -11.95 16.98
C ALA A 135 8.90 -12.35 17.04
N TYR A 136 9.79 -11.38 17.23
CA TYR A 136 11.25 -11.53 17.20
C TYR A 136 11.91 -10.86 18.42
N PRO A 137 11.68 -11.34 19.64
CA PRO A 137 12.20 -10.69 20.86
C PRO A 137 13.73 -10.67 20.93
N ALA A 138 14.42 -11.60 20.26
CA ALA A 138 15.88 -11.63 20.19
C ALA A 138 16.46 -10.46 19.37
N GLU A 139 15.68 -9.85 18.48
CA GLU A 139 16.09 -8.74 17.63
C GLU A 139 15.85 -7.35 18.28
N LYS A 140 15.52 -7.29 19.55
CA LYS A 140 15.11 -6.07 20.25
C LYS A 140 16.07 -4.90 20.02
N ASP A 141 17.36 -5.12 20.20
CA ASP A 141 18.36 -4.04 20.13
C ASP A 141 18.48 -3.50 18.69
N ASN A 142 18.50 -4.40 17.71
CA ASN A 142 18.52 -4.04 16.29
C ASN A 142 17.24 -3.28 15.88
N LEU A 143 16.06 -3.78 16.24
CA LEU A 143 14.79 -3.12 15.98
C LEU A 143 14.70 -1.74 16.63
N THR A 144 15.22 -1.60 17.86
CA THR A 144 15.26 -0.30 18.57
C THR A 144 16.16 0.69 17.84
N LYS A 145 17.35 0.26 17.41
CA LYS A 145 18.25 1.10 16.60
C LYS A 145 17.58 1.55 15.30
N LYS A 146 16.92 0.63 14.59
CA LYS A 146 16.17 0.94 13.36
C LYS A 146 15.05 1.94 13.60
N MET A 147 14.32 1.84 14.71
CA MET A 147 13.27 2.81 15.05
C MET A 147 13.82 4.23 15.18
N VAL A 148 14.98 4.40 15.83
CA VAL A 148 15.65 5.72 15.95
C VAL A 148 16.08 6.24 14.56
N GLU A 149 16.66 5.38 13.72
CA GLU A 149 17.04 5.75 12.34
C GLU A 149 15.83 6.21 11.52
N ILE A 150 14.70 5.52 11.64
CA ILE A 150 13.42 5.87 10.97
C ILE A 150 12.92 7.24 11.45
N GLU A 151 12.90 7.50 12.76
CA GLU A 151 12.46 8.78 13.32
C GLU A 151 13.32 9.95 12.80
N GLN A 152 14.62 9.77 12.77
CA GLN A 152 15.56 10.78 12.24
C GLN A 152 15.33 11.03 10.74
N ARG A 153 15.21 9.96 9.94
CA ARG A 153 14.95 10.04 8.50
C ARG A 153 13.65 10.79 8.20
N LEU A 154 12.58 10.46 8.89
CA LEU A 154 11.26 11.10 8.67
C LEU A 154 11.27 12.57 9.09
N THR A 155 12.01 12.94 10.14
CA THR A 155 12.20 14.35 10.53
C THR A 155 12.94 15.14 9.44
N ILE A 156 13.97 14.54 8.84
CA ILE A 156 14.70 15.15 7.71
C ILE A 156 13.79 15.29 6.49
N LEU A 157 13.02 14.24 6.17
CA LEU A 157 12.08 14.25 5.06
C LEU A 157 11.04 15.37 5.20
N GLU A 158 10.45 15.53 6.38
CA GLU A 158 9.47 16.61 6.65
C GLU A 158 10.07 18.01 6.43
N LYS A 159 11.31 18.23 6.86
CA LYS A 159 12.04 19.47 6.60
C LYS A 159 12.26 19.70 5.11
N GLN A 160 12.70 18.69 4.38
CA GLN A 160 12.93 18.75 2.92
C GLN A 160 11.65 19.07 2.14
N ILE A 161 10.50 18.48 2.55
CA ILE A 161 9.18 18.82 1.98
C ILE A 161 8.93 20.31 2.13
N GLY A 162 9.05 20.85 3.35
CA GLY A 162 8.81 22.26 3.64
C GLY A 162 9.72 23.22 2.86
N GLU A 163 10.98 22.85 2.67
CA GLU A 163 11.96 23.62 1.87
C GLU A 163 11.56 23.66 0.39
N LYS A 164 11.24 22.52 -0.22
CA LYS A 164 10.82 22.42 -1.63
C LYS A 164 9.56 23.26 -1.91
N ILE A 165 8.56 23.20 -1.05
CA ILE A 165 7.31 23.96 -1.19
C ILE A 165 7.57 25.47 -1.06
N THR A 166 8.46 25.85 -0.15
CA THR A 166 8.84 27.26 0.04
C THR A 166 9.58 27.80 -1.20
N GLN A 167 10.53 27.02 -1.76
CA GLN A 167 11.25 27.39 -2.97
C GLN A 167 10.32 27.50 -4.18
N ALA A 168 9.33 26.62 -4.30
CA ALA A 168 8.33 26.66 -5.37
C ALA A 168 7.28 27.76 -5.20
N LYS A 169 7.27 28.48 -4.06
CA LYS A 169 6.31 29.58 -3.74
C LYS A 169 4.84 29.15 -3.79
N LEU A 170 4.55 27.92 -3.39
CA LEU A 170 3.21 27.31 -3.48
C LEU A 170 2.35 27.52 -2.24
N LYS A 171 2.89 28.11 -1.17
CA LYS A 171 2.12 28.37 0.05
C LYS A 171 1.00 29.38 -0.21
N GLY A 172 -0.21 29.03 0.24
CA GLY A 172 -1.41 29.86 0.10
C GLY A 172 -2.13 29.70 -1.23
N GLU A 173 -1.58 28.91 -2.18
CA GLU A 173 -2.29 28.58 -3.42
C GLU A 173 -3.59 27.84 -3.10
N LYS A 174 -4.67 28.21 -3.81
CA LYS A 174 -6.00 27.63 -3.59
C LYS A 174 -6.19 26.37 -4.38
N VAL A 175 -6.66 25.33 -3.69
CA VAL A 175 -6.86 24.01 -4.31
C VAL A 175 -8.22 23.43 -3.95
N VAL A 176 -8.73 22.58 -4.84
CA VAL A 176 -9.79 21.62 -4.56
C VAL A 176 -9.15 20.24 -4.56
N CYS A 177 -9.36 19.41 -3.56
CA CYS A 177 -8.64 18.14 -3.48
C CYS A 177 -9.53 16.96 -3.07
N SER A 178 -9.07 15.74 -3.42
CA SER A 178 -9.63 14.53 -2.81
C SER A 178 -9.56 14.64 -1.29
N ARG A 179 -10.61 14.23 -0.59
CA ARG A 179 -10.65 14.18 0.88
C ARG A 179 -9.49 13.38 1.47
N HIS A 180 -9.06 12.33 0.77
CA HIS A 180 -7.91 11.53 1.19
C HIS A 180 -6.56 12.25 1.07
N GLN A 181 -6.51 13.37 0.33
CA GLN A 181 -5.31 14.19 0.18
C GLN A 181 -5.38 15.51 0.98
N GLU A 182 -6.50 15.78 1.65
CA GLU A 182 -6.74 17.07 2.32
C GLU A 182 -5.65 17.42 3.35
N LEU A 183 -5.31 16.48 4.23
CA LEU A 183 -4.31 16.72 5.26
C LEU A 183 -2.91 16.91 4.68
N PHE A 184 -2.57 16.17 3.63
CA PHE A 184 -1.30 16.36 2.94
C PHE A 184 -1.26 17.71 2.22
N ALA A 185 -2.30 18.07 1.46
CA ALA A 185 -2.40 19.38 0.82
C ALA A 185 -2.26 20.53 1.83
N LYS A 186 -2.94 20.47 2.98
CA LYS A 186 -2.80 21.44 4.06
C LYS A 186 -1.39 21.50 4.64
N SER A 187 -0.71 20.35 4.81
CA SER A 187 0.66 20.31 5.30
C SER A 187 1.67 20.92 4.33
N LEU A 188 1.39 20.89 3.03
CA LEU A 188 2.13 21.59 1.99
C LEU A 188 1.85 23.11 2.00
N GLY A 189 0.90 23.59 2.82
CA GLY A 189 0.56 25.00 2.95
C GLY A 189 -0.46 25.50 1.94
N PHE A 190 -1.17 24.62 1.24
CA PHE A 190 -2.28 24.99 0.36
C PHE A 190 -3.50 25.47 1.14
N ASP A 191 -4.24 26.43 0.56
CA ASP A 191 -5.58 26.79 0.98
C ASP A 191 -6.60 25.85 0.33
N VAL A 192 -7.10 24.87 1.09
CA VAL A 192 -8.06 23.87 0.62
C VAL A 192 -9.47 24.45 0.67
N VAL A 193 -9.96 24.93 -0.48
CA VAL A 193 -11.28 25.56 -0.64
C VAL A 193 -12.43 24.56 -0.53
N ALA A 194 -12.26 23.38 -1.11
CA ALA A 194 -13.26 22.30 -1.08
C ALA A 194 -12.60 20.93 -1.24
N THR A 195 -13.33 19.89 -0.82
CA THR A 195 -12.91 18.50 -0.99
C THR A 195 -13.97 17.69 -1.73
N PHE A 196 -13.54 16.62 -2.44
CA PHE A 196 -14.39 15.64 -3.08
C PHE A 196 -13.91 14.21 -2.74
N THR A 197 -14.73 13.20 -3.01
CA THR A 197 -14.36 11.77 -2.92
C THR A 197 -14.33 11.14 -4.32
N GLY A 198 -14.02 9.84 -4.43
CA GLY A 198 -14.04 9.14 -5.71
C GLY A 198 -15.44 9.09 -6.34
N VAL A 199 -15.50 8.89 -7.66
CA VAL A 199 -16.76 8.87 -8.44
C VAL A 199 -17.77 7.88 -7.86
N ASP A 200 -17.33 6.73 -7.35
CA ASP A 200 -18.21 5.68 -6.84
C ASP A 200 -18.86 6.03 -5.48
N THR A 201 -18.33 7.04 -4.78
CA THR A 201 -18.78 7.42 -3.42
C THR A 201 -19.28 8.86 -3.34
N GLU A 202 -19.04 9.66 -4.39
CA GLU A 202 -19.41 11.09 -4.40
C GLU A 202 -20.85 11.29 -4.86
N SER A 203 -21.57 12.18 -4.18
CA SER A 203 -22.90 12.60 -4.59
C SER A 203 -22.85 13.82 -5.52
N ILE A 204 -23.82 13.92 -6.43
CA ILE A 204 -23.99 15.11 -7.32
C ILE A 204 -24.10 16.37 -6.48
N SER A 205 -24.79 16.31 -5.35
CA SER A 205 -24.94 17.45 -4.42
C SER A 205 -23.59 17.93 -3.87
N ASN A 206 -22.72 17.01 -3.45
CA ASN A 206 -21.40 17.37 -2.93
C ASN A 206 -20.48 17.93 -4.03
N ILE A 207 -20.56 17.39 -5.24
CA ILE A 207 -19.85 17.95 -6.40
C ILE A 207 -20.28 19.39 -6.62
N GLN A 208 -21.61 19.64 -6.65
CA GLN A 208 -22.13 21.00 -6.82
C GLN A 208 -21.69 21.93 -5.70
N GLN A 209 -21.74 21.50 -4.43
CA GLN A 209 -21.24 22.29 -3.30
C GLN A 209 -19.75 22.63 -3.42
N SER A 210 -18.93 21.70 -3.90
CA SER A 210 -17.49 21.93 -4.12
C SER A 210 -17.27 22.99 -5.20
N ILE A 211 -18.04 22.95 -6.28
CA ILE A 211 -18.02 23.95 -7.34
C ILE A 211 -18.47 25.31 -6.81
N ASP A 212 -19.55 25.36 -6.03
CA ASP A 212 -20.11 26.62 -5.50
C ASP A 212 -19.13 27.28 -4.51
N LYS A 213 -18.43 26.49 -3.69
CA LYS A 213 -17.37 27.01 -2.81
C LYS A 213 -16.18 27.58 -3.60
N ALA A 214 -15.83 26.97 -4.72
CA ALA A 214 -14.73 27.40 -5.59
C ALA A 214 -15.12 28.59 -6.48
N LYS A 215 -16.42 28.88 -6.63
CA LYS A 215 -16.93 29.93 -7.51
C LYS A 215 -16.41 31.31 -7.10
N GLY A 216 -15.89 32.06 -8.06
CA GLY A 216 -15.31 33.39 -7.83
C GLY A 216 -13.93 33.38 -7.19
N GLN A 217 -13.32 32.22 -7.04
CA GLN A 217 -11.94 32.03 -6.57
C GLN A 217 -11.07 31.51 -7.73
N THR A 218 -9.81 31.92 -7.77
CA THR A 218 -8.83 31.34 -8.69
C THR A 218 -8.30 30.05 -8.04
N ILE A 219 -8.68 28.91 -8.60
CA ILE A 219 -8.20 27.60 -8.15
C ILE A 219 -6.98 27.23 -8.99
N THR A 220 -5.85 27.04 -8.35
CA THR A 220 -4.60 26.70 -9.03
C THR A 220 -4.56 25.20 -9.42
N PHE A 221 -4.94 24.34 -8.47
CA PHE A 221 -4.89 22.91 -8.70
C PHE A 221 -6.16 22.20 -8.24
N VAL A 222 -6.48 21.09 -8.96
CA VAL A 222 -7.38 20.04 -8.47
C VAL A 222 -6.54 18.81 -8.20
N ILE A 223 -6.44 18.41 -6.92
CA ILE A 223 -5.60 17.30 -6.46
C ILE A 223 -6.43 16.03 -6.36
N ALA A 224 -6.16 15.08 -7.25
CA ALA A 224 -6.76 13.75 -7.25
C ALA A 224 -6.03 12.79 -6.30
N ASN A 225 -6.73 11.75 -5.83
CA ASN A 225 -6.13 10.58 -5.21
C ASN A 225 -6.08 9.43 -6.22
N LYS A 226 -4.88 8.88 -6.51
CA LYS A 226 -4.67 7.81 -7.50
C LYS A 226 -5.60 6.62 -7.27
N GLN A 227 -5.84 6.25 -6.02
CA GLN A 227 -6.65 5.10 -5.64
C GLN A 227 -8.16 5.27 -5.89
N GLU A 228 -8.63 6.51 -6.07
CA GLU A 228 -10.04 6.83 -6.36
C GLU A 228 -10.28 7.12 -7.85
N GLY A 229 -9.21 7.07 -8.65
CA GLY A 229 -9.27 7.48 -10.06
C GLY A 229 -9.22 9.00 -10.25
N THR A 230 -9.07 9.42 -11.50
CA THR A 230 -8.82 10.83 -11.86
C THR A 230 -9.97 11.49 -12.63
N ALA A 231 -11.03 10.75 -12.97
CA ALA A 231 -12.09 11.25 -13.87
C ALA A 231 -12.80 12.47 -13.28
N LEU A 232 -13.21 12.42 -12.00
CA LEU A 232 -13.89 13.53 -11.34
C LEU A 232 -12.96 14.76 -11.18
N ALA A 233 -11.69 14.52 -10.79
CA ALA A 233 -10.72 15.60 -10.66
C ALA A 233 -10.49 16.33 -11.98
N LYS A 234 -10.42 15.60 -13.11
CA LYS A 234 -10.31 16.19 -14.45
C LYS A 234 -11.53 17.03 -14.78
N ALA A 235 -12.74 16.51 -14.58
CA ALA A 235 -13.98 17.25 -14.83
C ALA A 235 -14.10 18.53 -13.97
N LEU A 236 -13.67 18.47 -12.71
CA LEU A 236 -13.63 19.66 -11.83
C LEU A 236 -12.58 20.67 -12.30
N ALA A 237 -11.40 20.21 -12.69
CA ALA A 237 -10.33 21.07 -13.19
C ALA A 237 -10.72 21.79 -14.47
N ASP A 238 -11.31 21.09 -15.42
CA ASP A 238 -11.83 21.70 -16.67
C ASP A 238 -12.86 22.80 -16.37
N ARG A 239 -13.76 22.56 -15.40
CA ARG A 239 -14.79 23.52 -15.01
C ARG A 239 -14.25 24.73 -14.25
N LEU A 240 -13.17 24.56 -13.49
CA LEU A 240 -12.57 25.59 -12.65
C LEU A 240 -11.40 26.31 -13.33
N GLY A 241 -10.97 25.87 -14.52
CA GLY A 241 -9.79 26.38 -15.21
C GLY A 241 -8.48 26.07 -14.46
N ALA A 242 -8.43 24.96 -13.74
CA ALA A 242 -7.30 24.57 -12.88
C ALA A 242 -6.47 23.44 -13.52
N LYS A 243 -5.23 23.26 -13.06
CA LYS A 243 -4.40 22.09 -13.44
C LYS A 243 -4.70 20.89 -12.54
N VAL A 244 -4.63 19.66 -13.09
CA VAL A 244 -4.80 18.42 -12.32
C VAL A 244 -3.46 17.94 -11.79
N ILE A 245 -3.41 17.58 -10.52
CA ILE A 245 -2.28 16.87 -9.90
C ILE A 245 -2.81 15.55 -9.32
N VAL A 246 -2.02 14.48 -9.44
CA VAL A 246 -2.42 13.15 -8.94
C VAL A 246 -1.46 12.72 -7.84
N PHE A 247 -1.92 12.68 -6.59
CA PHE A 247 -1.17 12.11 -5.48
C PHE A 247 -1.58 10.67 -5.21
N SER A 248 -0.66 9.87 -4.71
CA SER A 248 -0.90 8.51 -4.22
C SER A 248 -0.83 8.48 -2.70
N ASN A 249 -1.59 7.58 -2.07
CA ASN A 249 -1.52 7.29 -0.63
C ASN A 249 -0.72 6.03 -0.32
N PHE A 250 -0.47 5.18 -1.33
CA PHE A 250 0.22 3.91 -1.13
C PHE A 250 1.50 3.86 -1.96
N PRO A 251 2.65 3.54 -1.34
CA PRO A 251 3.92 3.43 -2.05
C PRO A 251 3.92 2.25 -3.04
N GLU A 252 4.66 2.41 -4.13
CA GLU A 252 4.97 1.30 -5.03
C GLU A 252 6.20 0.53 -4.54
N THR A 253 7.17 1.21 -3.93
CA THR A 253 8.38 0.63 -3.35
C THR A 253 8.51 0.96 -1.86
N ASN A 254 8.69 2.25 -1.49
CA ASN A 254 8.86 2.71 -0.11
C ASN A 254 8.21 4.08 0.12
N PHE A 255 8.14 4.49 1.40
CA PHE A 255 7.48 5.73 1.79
C PHE A 255 8.18 6.99 1.25
N ASP A 256 9.51 7.03 1.24
CA ASP A 256 10.26 8.21 0.77
C ASP A 256 10.05 8.43 -0.73
N GLU A 257 9.96 7.35 -1.51
CA GLU A 257 9.64 7.41 -2.94
C GLU A 257 8.17 7.85 -3.18
N LEU A 258 7.23 7.39 -2.37
CA LEU A 258 5.85 7.90 -2.43
C LEU A 258 5.81 9.42 -2.30
N ILE A 259 6.49 9.97 -1.30
CA ILE A 259 6.54 11.42 -1.08
C ILE A 259 7.27 12.13 -2.21
N SER A 260 8.41 11.61 -2.65
CA SER A 260 9.17 12.17 -3.77
C SER A 260 8.35 12.20 -5.05
N THR A 261 7.62 11.14 -5.37
CA THR A 261 6.76 11.05 -6.55
C THR A 261 5.61 12.06 -6.47
N ASN A 262 4.93 12.17 -5.32
CA ASN A 262 3.87 13.15 -5.14
C ASN A 262 4.39 14.60 -5.27
N LEU A 263 5.57 14.90 -4.71
CA LEU A 263 6.18 16.23 -4.84
C LEU A 263 6.63 16.54 -6.27
N ASN A 264 7.19 15.57 -6.99
CA ASN A 264 7.60 15.76 -8.38
C ASN A 264 6.40 16.07 -9.27
N GLN A 265 5.27 15.33 -9.12
CA GLN A 265 4.02 15.62 -9.81
C GLN A 265 3.53 17.06 -9.56
N LEU A 266 3.69 17.55 -8.34
CA LEU A 266 3.33 18.92 -7.98
C LEU A 266 4.26 19.93 -8.65
N LEU A 267 5.58 19.72 -8.60
CA LEU A 267 6.56 20.66 -9.14
C LEU A 267 6.50 20.71 -10.67
N GLU A 268 6.35 19.60 -11.36
CA GLU A 268 6.13 19.53 -12.81
C GLU A 268 4.88 20.30 -13.25
N ALA A 269 3.82 20.32 -12.43
CA ALA A 269 2.61 21.06 -12.74
C ALA A 269 2.79 22.59 -12.58
N THR A 270 3.88 23.06 -11.97
CA THR A 270 4.19 24.51 -11.80
C THR A 270 5.03 25.09 -12.93
N GLU A 271 5.67 24.23 -13.72
CA GLU A 271 6.37 24.61 -14.94
C GLU A 271 5.36 24.80 -16.11
#